data_3348d9d9247fa2e858d0b68a910cb77a
#
_entry.id   3348d9d9247fa2e858d0b68a910cb77a
#
_cell.length_a   1.000
_cell.length_b   1.000
_cell.length_c   1.000
_cell.angle_alpha   90.00
_cell.angle_beta   90.00
_cell.angle_gamma   90.00
#
_symmetry.space_group_name_H-M   'P 1'
#
loop_
_entity.id
_entity.type
_entity.pdbx_description
1 polymer ?
#
loop_
_entity_poly.entity_id
_entity_poly.type
_entity_poly.pdbx_seq_one_letter_code
_entity_poly.pdbx_strand_id
1 'polypeptide(L)'
;MKTERIVSAHGLEGYRVTDSGKLIGKRNCQLVGCLSNGYTRYTVRVNKKTKSINGARVVWESFYGPISKGFEIDHINGDRSDNRLSNLRVVTHKENMANPITRARMGKPRKR
;
A
#
# COMPACT_ATOMS: atom_id res chain seq x y z
N MET A 1 -13.44 -16.38 -2.70
CA MET A 1 -12.58 -16.46 -3.89
C MET A 1 -11.62 -15.31 -3.89
N LYS A 2 -10.34 -15.59 -4.12
CA LYS A 2 -9.35 -14.51 -4.18
C LYS A 2 -9.44 -13.82 -5.53
N THR A 3 -9.44 -12.51 -5.50
CA THR A 3 -9.37 -11.71 -6.70
C THR A 3 -7.95 -11.19 -6.87
N GLU A 4 -7.40 -11.38 -8.05
CA GLU A 4 -6.06 -10.91 -8.38
C GLU A 4 -6.13 -9.92 -9.52
N ARG A 5 -5.17 -8.99 -9.51
CA ARG A 5 -5.01 -8.03 -10.59
C ARG A 5 -3.56 -7.97 -11.02
N ILE A 6 -3.35 -7.79 -12.32
CA ILE A 6 -2.01 -7.55 -12.85
C ILE A 6 -1.59 -6.15 -12.44
N VAL A 7 -0.37 -6.03 -11.94
CA VAL A 7 0.15 -4.73 -11.56
C VAL A 7 0.49 -3.94 -12.83
N SER A 8 -0.11 -2.77 -12.97
CA SER A 8 0.10 -1.93 -14.15
C SER A 8 0.97 -0.71 -13.86
N ALA A 9 1.42 -0.56 -12.63
CA ALA A 9 2.17 0.62 -12.21
C ALA A 9 3.57 0.23 -11.74
N HIS A 10 4.42 1.22 -11.55
CA HIS A 10 5.75 1.05 -10.95
C HIS A 10 6.71 0.17 -11.76
N GLY A 11 6.42 -0.10 -13.03
CA GLY A 11 7.30 -0.91 -13.87
C GLY A 11 7.33 -2.39 -13.52
N LEU A 12 6.29 -2.88 -12.86
CA LEU A 12 6.23 -4.25 -12.38
C LEU A 12 5.47 -5.16 -13.34
N GLU A 13 5.92 -5.24 -14.57
CA GLU A 13 5.28 -6.13 -15.54
C GLU A 13 5.37 -7.58 -15.07
N GLY A 14 4.25 -8.29 -15.17
CA GLY A 14 4.19 -9.69 -14.79
C GLY A 14 3.94 -9.93 -13.31
N TYR A 15 3.91 -8.88 -12.51
CA TYR A 15 3.56 -8.99 -11.10
C TYR A 15 2.03 -8.93 -10.94
N ARG A 16 1.54 -9.52 -9.86
CA ARG A 16 0.11 -9.52 -9.54
C ARG A 16 -0.09 -9.16 -8.08
N VAL A 17 -1.25 -8.61 -7.78
CA VAL A 17 -1.65 -8.37 -6.38
C VAL A 17 -2.97 -9.05 -6.12
N THR A 18 -3.19 -9.45 -4.87
CA THR A 18 -4.46 -10.03 -4.45
C THR A 18 -5.25 -9.01 -3.66
N ASP A 19 -6.56 -9.24 -3.55
CA ASP A 19 -7.42 -8.39 -2.73
C ASP A 19 -7.13 -8.55 -1.23
N SER A 20 -6.38 -9.59 -0.86
CA SER A 20 -5.92 -9.76 0.52
C SER A 20 -4.62 -8.99 0.80
N GLY A 21 -4.10 -8.26 -0.19
CA GLY A 21 -2.96 -7.37 0.02
C GLY A 21 -1.60 -8.01 -0.22
N LYS A 22 -1.56 -9.11 -0.97
CA LYS A 22 -0.31 -9.81 -1.26
C LYS A 22 0.22 -9.45 -2.63
N LEU A 23 1.53 -9.33 -2.76
CA LEU A 23 2.20 -9.09 -4.02
C LEU A 23 2.86 -10.39 -4.49
N ILE A 24 2.57 -10.78 -5.72
CA ILE A 24 3.07 -12.02 -6.31
C ILE A 24 4.01 -11.66 -7.46
N GLY A 25 5.22 -12.17 -7.40
CA GLY A 25 6.23 -11.88 -8.41
C GLY A 25 6.07 -12.68 -9.69
N LYS A 26 6.95 -12.42 -10.64
CA LYS A 26 6.88 -13.00 -11.98
C LYS A 26 6.90 -14.53 -11.98
N ARG A 27 7.57 -15.14 -11.00
CA ARG A 27 7.68 -16.59 -10.92
C ARG A 27 6.57 -17.21 -10.08
N ASN A 28 5.48 -16.49 -9.91
CA ASN A 28 4.35 -16.94 -9.12
C ASN A 28 4.70 -17.17 -7.66
N CYS A 29 5.69 -16.46 -7.17
CA CYS A 29 6.11 -16.51 -5.77
C CYS A 29 5.62 -15.29 -5.03
N GLN A 30 5.00 -15.49 -3.87
CA GLN A 30 4.57 -14.37 -3.04
C GLN A 30 5.80 -13.65 -2.49
N LEU A 31 5.83 -12.35 -2.65
CA LEU A 31 6.92 -11.55 -2.11
C LEU A 31 6.68 -11.26 -0.64
N VAL A 32 7.76 -11.25 0.13
CA VAL A 32 7.72 -10.93 1.54
C VAL A 32 8.07 -9.46 1.70
N GLY A 33 7.16 -8.70 2.30
CA GLY A 33 7.40 -7.30 2.55
C GLY A 33 8.16 -7.08 3.85
N CYS A 34 8.75 -5.91 3.96
CA CYS A 34 9.39 -5.47 5.20
C CYS A 34 8.57 -4.34 5.78
N LEU A 35 8.53 -4.28 7.12
CA LEU A 35 7.85 -3.19 7.79
C LEU A 35 8.79 -1.99 7.93
N SER A 36 8.28 -0.84 7.54
CA SER A 36 9.00 0.42 7.68
C SER A 36 8.02 1.44 8.26
N ASN A 37 8.26 1.85 9.48
CA ASN A 37 7.35 2.74 10.21
C ASN A 37 5.92 2.20 10.26
N GLY A 38 5.79 0.86 10.38
CA GLY A 38 4.49 0.19 10.41
C GLY A 38 3.88 -0.09 9.05
N TYR A 39 4.44 0.45 7.98
CA TYR A 39 3.97 0.19 6.62
C TYR A 39 4.68 -0.99 6.01
N THR A 40 3.95 -1.79 5.23
CA THR A 40 4.56 -2.87 4.45
C THR A 40 5.16 -2.28 3.19
N ARG A 41 6.43 -2.52 2.97
CA ARG A 41 7.12 -2.11 1.76
C ARG A 41 7.76 -3.32 1.11
N TYR A 42 7.72 -3.34 -0.21
CA TYR A 42 8.34 -4.41 -0.99
C TYR A 42 9.57 -3.86 -1.71
N THR A 43 10.63 -4.64 -1.69
CA THR A 43 11.82 -4.33 -2.47
C THR A 43 11.81 -5.16 -3.72
N VAL A 44 11.80 -4.52 -4.86
CA VAL A 44 11.73 -5.19 -6.16
C VAL A 44 12.86 -4.68 -7.05
N ARG A 45 13.20 -5.48 -8.05
CA ARG A 45 14.23 -5.10 -9.01
C ARG A 45 13.56 -4.79 -10.34
N VAL A 46 13.76 -3.56 -10.80
CA VAL A 46 13.17 -3.06 -12.05
C VAL A 46 14.29 -2.42 -12.85
N ASN A 47 14.48 -2.89 -14.09
CA ASN A 47 15.52 -2.36 -14.99
C ASN A 47 16.89 -2.32 -14.31
N LYS A 48 17.26 -3.44 -13.67
CA LYS A 48 18.55 -3.61 -12.98
C LYS A 48 18.75 -2.70 -11.78
N LYS A 49 17.69 -2.01 -11.33
CA LYS A 49 17.73 -1.15 -10.15
C LYS A 49 16.79 -1.68 -9.08
N THR A 50 17.19 -1.52 -7.84
CA THR A 50 16.34 -1.85 -6.71
C THR A 50 15.38 -0.71 -6.42
N LYS A 51 14.13 -1.05 -6.21
CA LYS A 51 13.08 -0.07 -5.94
C LYS A 51 12.25 -0.53 -4.75
N SER A 52 11.93 0.41 -3.85
CA SER A 52 11.06 0.15 -2.72
C SER A 52 9.66 0.65 -3.05
N ILE A 53 8.66 -0.20 -2.82
CA ILE A 53 7.28 0.09 -3.20
C ILE A 53 6.39 -0.05 -1.97
N ASN A 54 5.50 0.92 -1.78
CA ASN A 54 4.49 0.87 -0.72
C ASN A 54 3.42 -0.16 -1.08
N GLY A 55 3.22 -1.15 -0.20
CA GLY A 55 2.28 -2.24 -0.45
C GLY A 55 0.84 -1.79 -0.63
N ALA A 56 0.38 -0.86 0.19
CA ALA A 56 -0.99 -0.36 0.08
C ALA A 56 -1.23 0.32 -1.26
N ARG A 57 -0.25 1.10 -1.71
CA ARG A 57 -0.36 1.82 -2.97
C ARG A 57 -0.44 0.87 -4.16
N VAL A 58 0.42 -0.14 -4.18
CA VAL A 58 0.42 -1.07 -5.31
C VAL A 58 -0.87 -1.87 -5.37
N VAL A 59 -1.43 -2.24 -4.21
CA VAL A 59 -2.71 -2.93 -4.16
C VAL A 59 -3.81 -2.03 -4.70
N TRP A 60 -3.94 -0.83 -4.16
CA TRP A 60 -5.01 0.08 -4.59
C TRP A 60 -4.92 0.40 -6.07
N GLU A 61 -3.74 0.78 -6.53
CA GLU A 61 -3.56 1.21 -7.92
C GLU A 61 -3.81 0.09 -8.92
N SER A 62 -3.55 -1.15 -8.53
CA SER A 62 -3.80 -2.29 -9.41
C SER A 62 -5.29 -2.58 -9.57
N PHE A 63 -6.08 -2.28 -8.56
CA PHE A 63 -7.53 -2.52 -8.61
C PHE A 63 -8.31 -1.31 -9.13
N TYR A 64 -7.87 -0.10 -8.81
CA TYR A 64 -8.64 1.12 -9.08
C TYR A 64 -7.93 2.14 -9.96
N GLY A 65 -6.66 1.91 -10.27
CA GLY A 65 -5.90 2.86 -11.07
C GLY A 65 -5.13 3.87 -10.25
N PRO A 66 -4.43 4.78 -10.92
CA PRO A 66 -3.55 5.73 -10.23
C PRO A 66 -4.27 6.59 -9.21
N ILE A 67 -3.57 6.88 -8.12
CA ILE A 67 -4.09 7.75 -7.08
C ILE A 67 -3.86 9.20 -7.51
N SER A 68 -4.92 9.99 -7.51
CA SER A 68 -4.85 11.38 -7.92
C SER A 68 -4.00 12.21 -6.95
N LYS A 69 -3.37 13.23 -7.49
CA LYS A 69 -2.58 14.15 -6.68
C LYS A 69 -3.48 14.80 -5.62
N GLY A 70 -2.96 14.91 -4.43
CA GLY A 70 -3.72 15.45 -3.31
C GLY A 70 -4.49 14.43 -2.51
N PHE A 71 -4.47 13.17 -2.94
CA PHE A 71 -5.11 12.08 -2.21
C PHE A 71 -4.05 11.16 -1.64
N GLU A 72 -4.40 10.51 -0.55
CA GLU A 72 -3.52 9.53 0.08
C GLU A 72 -4.31 8.33 0.53
N ILE A 73 -3.61 7.20 0.78
CA ILE A 73 -4.26 5.98 1.22
C ILE A 73 -4.35 5.97 2.73
N ASP A 74 -5.53 5.63 3.22
CA ASP A 74 -5.79 5.47 4.64
C ASP A 74 -6.13 4.01 4.93
N HIS A 75 -5.59 3.47 6.02
CA HIS A 75 -5.92 2.14 6.51
C HIS A 75 -7.07 2.28 7.49
N ILE A 76 -8.23 1.75 7.12
CA ILE A 76 -9.48 1.98 7.86
C ILE A 76 -9.36 1.55 9.32
N ASN A 77 -8.73 0.40 9.58
CA ASN A 77 -8.55 -0.08 10.96
C ASN A 77 -7.32 0.51 11.66
N GLY A 78 -6.57 1.37 10.99
CA GLY A 78 -5.36 1.97 11.55
C GLY A 78 -4.12 1.11 11.49
N ASP A 79 -4.22 -0.13 11.03
CA ASP A 79 -3.07 -1.02 10.90
C ASP A 79 -2.43 -0.82 9.53
N ARG A 80 -1.29 -0.15 9.50
CA ARG A 80 -0.59 0.20 8.27
C ARG A 80 -0.01 -1.00 7.52
N SER A 81 0.05 -2.16 8.18
CA SER A 81 0.54 -3.38 7.54
C SER A 81 -0.60 -4.20 6.94
N ASP A 82 -1.84 -3.85 7.20
CA ASP A 82 -3.00 -4.56 6.71
C ASP A 82 -3.45 -3.95 5.38
N ASN A 83 -2.95 -4.50 4.30
CA ASN A 83 -3.18 -3.98 2.95
C ASN A 83 -4.30 -4.70 2.21
N ARG A 84 -5.19 -5.37 2.93
CA ARG A 84 -6.38 -5.94 2.30
C ARG A 84 -7.15 -4.81 1.63
N LEU A 85 -7.63 -5.07 0.43
CA LEU A 85 -8.33 -4.03 -0.33
C LEU A 85 -9.51 -3.44 0.44
N SER A 86 -10.23 -4.29 1.18
CA SER A 86 -11.37 -3.85 2.00
C SER A 86 -10.99 -2.95 3.16
N ASN A 87 -9.71 -2.89 3.50
CA ASN A 87 -9.20 -2.05 4.58
C ASN A 87 -8.58 -0.75 4.08
N LEU A 88 -8.60 -0.53 2.78
CA LEU A 88 -7.98 0.65 2.17
C LEU A 88 -9.04 1.60 1.66
N ARG A 89 -8.73 2.89 1.73
CA ARG A 89 -9.55 3.93 1.11
C ARG A 89 -8.63 5.08 0.71
N VAL A 90 -9.07 5.84 -0.27
CA VAL A 90 -8.33 7.03 -0.71
C VAL A 90 -9.07 8.26 -0.22
N VAL A 91 -8.36 9.12 0.48
CA VAL A 91 -8.92 10.32 1.10
C VAL A 91 -7.98 11.48 0.84
N THR A 92 -8.49 12.71 1.02
CA THR A 92 -7.62 13.87 1.00
C THR A 92 -6.79 13.91 2.27
N HIS A 93 -5.71 14.67 2.24
CA HIS A 93 -4.87 14.85 3.43
C HIS A 93 -5.71 15.38 4.59
N LYS A 94 -6.59 16.34 4.32
CA LYS A 94 -7.46 16.91 5.34
C LYS A 94 -8.37 15.86 5.96
N GLU A 95 -8.98 15.01 5.12
CA GLU A 95 -9.84 13.94 5.61
C GLU A 95 -9.07 12.92 6.44
N ASN A 96 -7.86 12.60 6.02
CA ASN A 96 -7.01 11.66 6.73
C ASN A 96 -6.62 12.22 8.11
N MET A 97 -6.29 13.50 8.16
CA MET A 97 -5.95 14.16 9.43
C MET A 97 -7.14 14.23 10.38
N ALA A 98 -8.37 14.22 9.86
CA ALA A 98 -9.57 14.23 10.66
C ALA A 98 -9.97 12.86 11.18
N ASN A 99 -9.34 11.79 10.68
CA ASN A 99 -9.62 10.42 11.10
C ASN A 99 -9.22 10.25 12.56
N PRO A 100 -10.13 9.77 13.46
CA PRO A 100 -9.81 9.63 14.88
C PRO A 100 -8.58 8.78 15.16
N ILE A 101 -8.37 7.71 14.40
CA ILE A 101 -7.20 6.85 14.59
C ILE A 101 -5.93 7.59 14.22
N THR A 102 -5.95 8.30 13.09
CA THR A 102 -4.82 9.09 12.64
C THR A 102 -4.52 10.21 13.63
N ARG A 103 -5.56 10.90 14.09
CA ARG A 103 -5.38 11.98 15.06
C ARG A 103 -4.80 11.48 16.37
N ALA A 104 -5.26 10.32 16.85
CA ALA A 104 -4.73 9.74 18.08
C ALA A 104 -3.26 9.42 17.93
N ARG A 105 -2.87 8.91 16.75
CA ARG A 105 -1.46 8.57 16.48
C ARG A 105 -0.59 9.82 16.38
N MET A 106 -1.08 10.86 15.71
CA MET A 106 -0.32 12.09 15.50
C MET A 106 -0.42 13.06 16.67
N GLY A 107 -1.51 12.96 17.44
CA GLY A 107 -1.75 13.84 18.56
C GLY A 107 -0.89 13.55 19.78
N LYS A 108 -0.17 12.45 19.78
CA LYS A 108 0.72 12.15 20.89
C LYS A 108 1.83 13.17 20.95
N PRO A 109 2.09 13.74 22.15
CA PRO A 109 3.15 14.71 22.28
C PRO A 109 4.47 14.10 21.85
N ARG A 110 5.18 14.83 21.03
CA ARG A 110 6.52 14.43 20.67
C ARG A 110 7.47 14.93 21.74
N LYS A 111 8.38 14.07 22.11
CA LYS A 111 9.46 14.52 22.99
C LYS A 111 10.38 15.41 22.19
N ARG A 112 10.67 16.52 22.72
CA ARG A 112 11.55 17.50 22.09
C ARG A 112 12.85 17.57 22.81
#